data_409072473520b216e8aad2e49b64f992
#
_entry.id   409072473520b216e8aad2e49b64f992
#
_cell.length_a   1.000
_cell.length_b   1.000
_cell.length_c   1.000
_cell.angle_alpha   90.00
_cell.angle_beta   90.00
_cell.angle_gamma   90.00
#
_symmetry.space_group_name_H-M   'P 1'
#
loop_
_entity.id
_entity.type
_entity.pdbx_description
1 polymer ?
#
loop_
_entity_poly.entity_id
_entity_poly.type
_entity_poly.pdbx_seq_one_letter_code
_entity_poly.pdbx_strand_id
1 'polypeptide(L)'
;MALLFVSDDREYLLDAGDRLETDLGILEVPEDVSPGDTIETHLGTEFVARKLRGPDLFHHFERTGAPMMPRDIGLVMGHTGIAQGDRVLDAGTGTGVLSAALGRAGADVLTYEQDGSFAAVARENMKLAGVEDTVDVRVGDVTEHLDGLSTFDVITLDTADAAAVVERAPELLVPAGYVSVYSPFVESSHEVVDTAREVGLKEIETLETIQREMDFGDRGSRPSTAGVGHTGYLTFARNPV
;
A
#
# COMPACT_ATOMS: atom_id res chain seq x y z
N MET A 1 -3.83 -13.06 -15.36
CA MET A 1 -2.98 -12.30 -14.38
C MET A 1 -1.94 -11.55 -15.18
N ALA A 2 -1.92 -10.24 -15.06
CA ALA A 2 -1.01 -9.40 -15.79
C ALA A 2 0.47 -9.67 -15.44
N LEU A 3 1.33 -9.56 -16.44
CA LEU A 3 2.78 -9.63 -16.34
C LEU A 3 3.40 -8.31 -16.80
N LEU A 4 4.58 -8.01 -16.30
CA LEU A 4 5.36 -6.86 -16.74
C LEU A 4 6.36 -7.32 -17.81
N PHE A 5 6.23 -6.79 -19.02
CA PHE A 5 7.12 -7.07 -20.14
C PHE A 5 8.17 -5.96 -20.21
N VAL A 6 9.44 -6.34 -20.04
CA VAL A 6 10.57 -5.38 -19.88
C VAL A 6 11.61 -5.60 -20.97
N SER A 7 11.98 -4.50 -21.63
CA SER A 7 13.11 -4.42 -22.58
C SER A 7 13.84 -3.10 -22.39
N ASP A 8 15.12 -3.16 -22.04
CA ASP A 8 15.97 -2.00 -21.73
C ASP A 8 15.24 -0.97 -20.82
N ASP A 9 14.86 0.20 -21.37
CA ASP A 9 14.19 1.29 -20.65
C ASP A 9 12.64 1.29 -20.85
N ARG A 10 12.09 0.22 -21.43
CA ARG A 10 10.64 0.10 -21.71
C ARG A 10 10.02 -1.02 -20.89
N GLU A 11 8.86 -0.70 -20.34
CA GLU A 11 8.05 -1.70 -19.64
C GLU A 11 6.56 -1.53 -19.97
N TYR A 12 5.86 -2.65 -20.12
CA TYR A 12 4.44 -2.71 -20.44
C TYR A 12 3.74 -3.74 -19.58
N LEU A 13 2.60 -3.36 -19.03
CA LEU A 13 1.74 -4.25 -18.25
C LEU A 13 0.70 -4.86 -19.20
N LEU A 14 0.76 -6.18 -19.39
CA LEU A 14 -0.11 -6.89 -20.35
C LEU A 14 -0.58 -8.22 -19.76
N ASP A 15 -1.76 -8.63 -20.16
CA ASP A 15 -2.28 -9.97 -19.90
C ASP A 15 -1.89 -10.98 -21.00
N ALA A 16 -2.06 -12.27 -20.71
CA ALA A 16 -1.93 -13.32 -21.70
C ALA A 16 -2.95 -13.11 -22.84
N GLY A 17 -2.51 -13.26 -24.08
CA GLY A 17 -3.32 -13.02 -25.27
C GLY A 17 -3.38 -11.56 -25.74
N ASP A 18 -2.80 -10.62 -25.00
CA ASP A 18 -2.78 -9.21 -25.38
C ASP A 18 -1.90 -8.94 -26.60
N ARG A 19 -2.28 -7.91 -27.36
CA ARG A 19 -1.51 -7.38 -28.48
C ARG A 19 -1.29 -5.87 -28.30
N LEU A 20 -0.02 -5.47 -28.25
CA LEU A 20 0.37 -4.07 -28.09
C LEU A 20 1.18 -3.59 -29.29
N GLU A 21 0.81 -2.43 -29.85
CA GLU A 21 1.57 -1.72 -30.88
C GLU A 21 2.45 -0.68 -30.23
N THR A 22 3.75 -0.74 -30.49
CA THR A 22 4.76 0.17 -29.97
C THR A 22 5.68 0.69 -31.07
N ASP A 23 6.48 1.69 -30.76
CA ASP A 23 7.59 2.16 -31.63
C ASP A 23 8.69 1.09 -31.82
N LEU A 24 8.73 0.08 -30.95
CA LEU A 24 9.66 -1.10 -31.03
C LEU A 24 9.04 -2.27 -31.77
N GLY A 25 7.85 -2.12 -32.33
CA GLY A 25 7.10 -3.14 -33.04
C GLY A 25 5.85 -3.62 -32.33
N ILE A 26 5.20 -4.62 -32.90
CA ILE A 26 4.01 -5.25 -32.33
C ILE A 26 4.49 -6.37 -31.40
N LEU A 27 4.06 -6.30 -30.14
CA LEU A 27 4.24 -7.35 -29.15
C LEU A 27 2.92 -8.15 -29.07
N GLU A 28 2.98 -9.42 -29.41
CA GLU A 28 1.85 -10.38 -29.29
C GLU A 28 2.16 -11.33 -28.14
N VAL A 29 1.38 -11.23 -27.06
CA VAL A 29 1.59 -12.03 -25.86
C VAL A 29 0.90 -13.40 -26.04
N PRO A 30 1.65 -14.53 -25.94
CA PRO A 30 1.03 -15.85 -25.97
C PRO A 30 0.05 -16.10 -24.83
N GLU A 31 -0.96 -16.93 -25.07
CA GLU A 31 -1.95 -17.33 -24.03
C GLU A 31 -1.30 -18.13 -22.88
N ASP A 32 -0.20 -18.83 -23.15
CA ASP A 32 0.51 -19.68 -22.20
C ASP A 32 1.78 -19.05 -21.64
N VAL A 33 1.96 -17.72 -21.79
CA VAL A 33 3.12 -16.98 -21.30
C VAL A 33 3.33 -17.15 -19.80
N SER A 34 4.58 -17.31 -19.41
CA SER A 34 5.01 -17.49 -18.04
C SER A 34 6.12 -16.50 -17.64
N PRO A 35 6.25 -16.15 -16.34
CA PRO A 35 7.36 -15.32 -15.88
C PRO A 35 8.72 -15.95 -16.24
N GLY A 36 9.59 -15.17 -16.88
CA GLY A 36 10.88 -15.59 -17.38
C GLY A 36 10.91 -15.82 -18.89
N ASP A 37 9.76 -15.93 -19.56
CA ASP A 37 9.70 -16.08 -21.00
C ASP A 37 10.16 -14.80 -21.69
N THR A 38 10.82 -14.96 -22.84
CA THR A 38 11.19 -13.86 -23.73
C THR A 38 10.31 -13.89 -24.96
N ILE A 39 9.68 -12.76 -25.27
CA ILE A 39 8.82 -12.57 -26.42
C ILE A 39 9.44 -11.49 -27.31
N GLU A 40 9.49 -11.77 -28.59
CA GLU A 40 10.07 -10.87 -29.59
C GLU A 40 8.97 -10.13 -30.34
N THR A 41 9.11 -8.82 -30.51
CA THR A 41 8.25 -8.06 -31.41
C THR A 41 8.53 -8.44 -32.86
N HIS A 42 7.61 -8.13 -33.78
CA HIS A 42 7.84 -8.39 -35.22
C HIS A 42 9.04 -7.62 -35.81
N LEU A 43 9.61 -6.66 -35.09
CA LEU A 43 10.85 -5.92 -35.48
C LEU A 43 12.10 -6.45 -34.78
N GLY A 44 12.00 -7.53 -34.00
CA GLY A 44 13.15 -8.18 -33.38
C GLY A 44 13.55 -7.63 -32.01
N THR A 45 12.68 -6.84 -31.35
CA THR A 45 12.96 -6.38 -29.98
C THR A 45 12.46 -7.42 -28.99
N GLU A 46 13.34 -7.87 -28.10
CA GLU A 46 13.04 -8.85 -27.07
C GLU A 46 12.46 -8.16 -25.82
N PHE A 47 11.41 -8.75 -25.26
CA PHE A 47 10.81 -8.40 -23.98
C PHE A 47 10.77 -9.62 -23.05
N VAL A 48 11.24 -9.44 -21.82
CA VAL A 48 11.19 -10.50 -20.80
C VAL A 48 9.96 -10.33 -19.92
N ALA A 49 9.14 -11.35 -19.82
CA ALA A 49 7.98 -11.39 -18.95
C ALA A 49 8.41 -11.52 -17.48
N ARG A 50 7.91 -10.63 -16.62
CA ARG A 50 8.20 -10.62 -15.17
C ARG A 50 6.91 -10.68 -14.37
N LYS A 51 6.95 -11.42 -13.25
CA LYS A 51 5.90 -11.36 -12.24
C LYS A 51 5.99 -10.03 -11.49
N LEU A 52 4.86 -9.36 -11.30
CA LEU A 52 4.77 -8.12 -10.53
C LEU A 52 5.17 -8.32 -9.06
N ARG A 53 6.02 -7.43 -8.60
CA ARG A 53 6.41 -7.31 -7.19
C ARG A 53 5.83 -6.03 -6.58
N GLY A 54 5.99 -5.83 -5.28
CA GLY A 54 5.48 -4.63 -4.60
C GLY A 54 5.93 -3.30 -5.24
N PRO A 55 7.22 -3.12 -5.60
CA PRO A 55 7.66 -1.91 -6.30
C PRO A 55 6.99 -1.70 -7.67
N ASP A 56 6.78 -2.78 -8.44
CA ASP A 56 6.11 -2.70 -9.74
C ASP A 56 4.65 -2.26 -9.56
N LEU A 57 3.94 -2.85 -8.60
CA LEU A 57 2.57 -2.46 -8.26
C LEU A 57 2.50 -0.99 -7.83
N PHE A 58 3.47 -0.52 -7.01
CA PHE A 58 3.54 0.88 -6.62
C PHE A 58 3.64 1.81 -7.84
N HIS A 59 4.34 1.43 -8.90
CA HIS A 59 4.48 2.23 -10.11
C HIS A 59 3.30 2.11 -11.08
N HIS A 60 2.69 0.93 -11.19
CA HIS A 60 1.67 0.63 -12.20
C HIS A 60 0.22 0.73 -11.70
N PHE A 61 -0.02 0.87 -10.41
CA PHE A 61 -1.37 1.12 -9.92
C PHE A 61 -1.93 2.43 -10.48
N GLU A 62 -3.19 2.40 -10.89
CA GLU A 62 -3.93 3.60 -11.21
C GLU A 62 -4.05 4.49 -9.97
N ARG A 63 -3.74 5.78 -10.12
CA ARG A 63 -3.61 6.73 -9.00
C ARG A 63 -4.91 7.47 -8.74
N THR A 64 -5.28 7.58 -7.46
CA THR A 64 -6.38 8.44 -7.00
C THR A 64 -5.86 9.68 -6.27
N GLY A 65 -4.68 9.60 -5.67
CA GLY A 65 -4.03 10.66 -4.92
C GLY A 65 -2.58 10.30 -4.62
N ALA A 66 -1.99 10.93 -3.62
CA ALA A 66 -0.66 10.58 -3.13
C ALA A 66 -0.72 9.25 -2.36
N PRO A 67 -0.08 8.17 -2.85
CA PRO A 67 -0.09 6.90 -2.14
C PRO A 67 0.90 6.91 -0.98
N MET A 68 0.65 6.08 0.03
CA MET A 68 1.65 5.81 1.07
C MET A 68 2.93 5.27 0.43
N MET A 69 4.08 5.84 0.81
CA MET A 69 5.37 5.48 0.23
C MET A 69 5.82 4.07 0.68
N PRO A 70 6.56 3.32 -0.15
CA PRO A 70 7.04 1.97 0.20
C PRO A 70 7.82 1.91 1.51
N ARG A 71 8.56 2.97 1.88
CA ARG A 71 9.27 3.07 3.17
C ARG A 71 8.30 3.10 4.35
N ASP A 72 7.19 3.83 4.21
CA ASP A 72 6.18 3.99 5.27
C ASP A 72 5.36 2.70 5.42
N ILE A 73 5.02 2.03 4.30
CA ILE A 73 4.43 0.68 4.30
C ILE A 73 5.35 -0.32 5.03
N GLY A 74 6.66 -0.26 4.76
CA GLY A 74 7.64 -1.12 5.45
C GLY A 74 7.68 -0.89 6.95
N LEU A 75 7.51 0.37 7.41
CA LEU A 75 7.40 0.69 8.84
C LEU A 75 6.09 0.19 9.44
N VAL A 76 4.95 0.41 8.77
CA VAL A 76 3.66 -0.14 9.22
C VAL A 76 3.79 -1.64 9.45
N MET A 77 4.25 -2.39 8.44
CA MET A 77 4.40 -3.85 8.56
C MET A 77 5.41 -4.26 9.64
N GLY A 78 6.53 -3.54 9.76
CA GLY A 78 7.59 -3.86 10.71
C GLY A 78 7.21 -3.58 12.16
N HIS A 79 6.49 -2.48 12.43
CA HIS A 79 6.08 -2.09 13.79
C HIS A 79 4.85 -2.85 14.28
N THR A 80 3.92 -3.21 13.39
CA THR A 80 2.70 -3.94 13.77
C THR A 80 2.89 -5.46 13.75
N GLY A 81 3.90 -5.94 13.02
CA GLY A 81 4.17 -7.37 12.88
C GLY A 81 3.13 -8.12 12.04
N ILE A 82 2.37 -7.42 11.20
CA ILE A 82 1.33 -8.03 10.33
C ILE A 82 1.87 -9.27 9.62
N ALA A 83 1.10 -10.36 9.70
CA ALA A 83 1.44 -11.65 9.17
C ALA A 83 0.24 -12.33 8.49
N GLN A 84 0.49 -13.50 7.92
CA GLN A 84 -0.56 -14.31 7.31
C GLN A 84 -1.64 -14.70 8.34
N GLY A 85 -2.90 -14.44 7.98
CA GLY A 85 -4.07 -14.76 8.76
C GLY A 85 -4.50 -13.67 9.73
N ASP A 86 -3.73 -12.57 9.86
CA ASP A 86 -4.15 -11.41 10.63
C ASP A 86 -5.33 -10.71 9.96
N ARG A 87 -6.23 -10.18 10.76
CA ARG A 87 -7.37 -9.37 10.31
C ARG A 87 -7.04 -7.90 10.46
N VAL A 88 -7.16 -7.15 9.39
CA VAL A 88 -6.83 -5.73 9.35
C VAL A 88 -8.06 -4.90 9.01
N LEU A 89 -8.32 -3.86 9.81
CA LEU A 89 -9.19 -2.75 9.42
C LEU A 89 -8.31 -1.64 8.87
N ASP A 90 -8.59 -1.21 7.65
CA ASP A 90 -7.92 -0.09 7.00
C ASP A 90 -8.93 1.00 6.67
N ALA A 91 -8.56 2.27 6.77
CA ALA A 91 -9.41 3.38 6.36
C ALA A 91 -8.60 4.50 5.72
N GLY A 92 -9.14 5.01 4.60
CA GLY A 92 -8.43 5.87 3.68
C GLY A 92 -7.71 5.03 2.62
N THR A 93 -8.44 4.11 1.96
CA THR A 93 -7.90 3.19 0.96
C THR A 93 -7.10 3.92 -0.13
N GLY A 94 -7.62 5.04 -0.63
CA GLY A 94 -7.00 5.81 -1.70
C GLY A 94 -6.69 4.95 -2.92
N THR A 95 -5.42 4.92 -3.33
CA THR A 95 -4.92 4.06 -4.42
C THR A 95 -4.92 2.56 -4.04
N GLY A 96 -4.97 2.22 -2.75
CA GLY A 96 -4.94 0.85 -2.24
C GLY A 96 -3.54 0.24 -2.11
N VAL A 97 -2.47 1.04 -2.13
CA VAL A 97 -1.09 0.51 -2.09
C VAL A 97 -0.79 -0.21 -0.78
N LEU A 98 -1.21 0.38 0.37
CA LEU A 98 -1.06 -0.23 1.68
C LEU A 98 -1.89 -1.51 1.76
N SER A 99 -3.20 -1.44 1.50
CA SER A 99 -4.11 -2.59 1.56
C SER A 99 -3.64 -3.75 0.68
N ALA A 100 -3.13 -3.45 -0.54
CA ALA A 100 -2.55 -4.47 -1.41
C ALA A 100 -1.28 -5.11 -0.82
N ALA A 101 -0.41 -4.31 -0.18
CA ALA A 101 0.80 -4.83 0.46
C ALA A 101 0.45 -5.77 1.62
N LEU A 102 -0.54 -5.41 2.43
CA LEU A 102 -1.06 -6.22 3.56
C LEU A 102 -1.72 -7.51 3.08
N GLY A 103 -2.60 -7.45 2.07
CA GLY A 103 -3.20 -8.63 1.46
C GLY A 103 -2.16 -9.58 0.86
N ARG A 104 -1.11 -9.05 0.21
CA ARG A 104 0.01 -9.86 -0.31
C ARG A 104 0.88 -10.48 0.80
N ALA A 105 0.89 -9.91 1.99
CA ALA A 105 1.51 -10.53 3.16
C ALA A 105 0.65 -11.68 3.75
N GLY A 106 -0.59 -11.81 3.27
CA GLY A 106 -1.53 -12.87 3.66
C GLY A 106 -2.52 -12.44 4.73
N ALA A 107 -2.65 -11.15 5.01
CA ALA A 107 -3.68 -10.62 5.90
C ALA A 107 -5.04 -10.54 5.20
N ASP A 108 -6.12 -10.69 5.98
CA ASP A 108 -7.50 -10.42 5.56
C ASP A 108 -7.82 -8.95 5.86
N VAL A 109 -7.91 -8.13 4.82
CA VAL A 109 -8.04 -6.68 4.93
C VAL A 109 -9.47 -6.23 4.61
N LEU A 110 -10.10 -5.52 5.54
CA LEU A 110 -11.31 -4.76 5.30
C LEU A 110 -10.92 -3.27 5.23
N THR A 111 -11.11 -2.64 4.08
CA THR A 111 -10.72 -1.24 3.90
C THR A 111 -11.90 -0.37 3.47
N TYR A 112 -11.96 0.86 4.00
CA TYR A 112 -13.01 1.84 3.70
C TYR A 112 -12.45 3.04 2.95
N GLU A 113 -13.20 3.46 1.91
CA GLU A 113 -12.95 4.65 1.11
C GLU A 113 -14.25 5.45 0.96
N GLN A 114 -14.21 6.73 1.34
CA GLN A 114 -15.41 7.59 1.25
C GLN A 114 -15.78 7.93 -0.19
N ASP A 115 -14.79 8.12 -1.07
CA ASP A 115 -15.02 8.40 -2.47
C ASP A 115 -15.25 7.11 -3.28
N GLY A 116 -16.47 6.95 -3.78
CA GLY A 116 -16.84 5.76 -4.57
C GLY A 116 -16.02 5.59 -5.86
N SER A 117 -15.50 6.68 -6.44
CA SER A 117 -14.63 6.61 -7.62
C SER A 117 -13.23 6.11 -7.24
N PHE A 118 -12.70 6.53 -6.11
CA PHE A 118 -11.42 6.04 -5.57
C PHE A 118 -11.53 4.56 -5.18
N ALA A 119 -12.62 4.18 -4.52
CA ALA A 119 -12.86 2.78 -4.18
C ALA A 119 -12.97 1.88 -5.43
N ALA A 120 -13.52 2.38 -6.54
CA ALA A 120 -13.55 1.64 -7.79
C ALA A 120 -12.14 1.39 -8.35
N VAL A 121 -11.29 2.42 -8.37
CA VAL A 121 -9.88 2.32 -8.76
C VAL A 121 -9.13 1.35 -7.84
N ALA A 122 -9.31 1.47 -6.53
CA ALA A 122 -8.66 0.56 -5.58
C ALA A 122 -9.04 -0.91 -5.84
N ARG A 123 -10.31 -1.22 -6.14
CA ARG A 123 -10.73 -2.59 -6.47
C ARG A 123 -10.02 -3.14 -7.71
N GLU A 124 -9.87 -2.34 -8.76
CA GLU A 124 -9.11 -2.77 -9.95
C GLU A 124 -7.63 -2.98 -9.61
N ASN A 125 -7.05 -2.12 -8.77
CA ASN A 125 -5.69 -2.31 -8.26
C ASN A 125 -5.54 -3.58 -7.41
N MET A 126 -6.56 -3.98 -6.62
CA MET A 126 -6.55 -5.27 -5.88
C MET A 126 -6.54 -6.46 -6.83
N LYS A 127 -7.30 -6.41 -7.94
CA LYS A 127 -7.24 -7.45 -8.98
C LYS A 127 -5.86 -7.54 -9.60
N LEU A 128 -5.26 -6.40 -9.96
CA LEU A 128 -3.90 -6.36 -10.49
C LEU A 128 -2.87 -6.93 -9.51
N ALA A 129 -3.05 -6.66 -8.22
CA ALA A 129 -2.19 -7.21 -7.16
C ALA A 129 -2.43 -8.70 -6.89
N GLY A 130 -3.55 -9.27 -7.36
CA GLY A 130 -3.99 -10.64 -7.10
C GLY A 130 -4.37 -10.87 -5.64
N VAL A 131 -5.07 -9.90 -5.03
CA VAL A 131 -5.50 -9.92 -3.62
C VAL A 131 -6.99 -9.60 -3.45
N GLU A 132 -7.77 -9.61 -4.51
CA GLU A 132 -9.20 -9.32 -4.49
C GLU A 132 -10.02 -10.27 -3.59
N ASP A 133 -9.50 -11.45 -3.32
CA ASP A 133 -10.13 -12.44 -2.43
C ASP A 133 -9.82 -12.19 -0.94
N THR A 134 -8.78 -11.41 -0.63
CA THR A 134 -8.32 -11.13 0.74
C THR A 134 -8.43 -9.67 1.15
N VAL A 135 -8.74 -8.78 0.20
CA VAL A 135 -8.91 -7.34 0.44
C VAL A 135 -10.32 -6.91 0.02
N ASP A 136 -11.18 -6.65 1.00
CA ASP A 136 -12.55 -6.17 0.78
C ASP A 136 -12.57 -4.63 0.84
N VAL A 137 -12.73 -3.99 -0.32
CA VAL A 137 -12.81 -2.53 -0.45
C VAL A 137 -14.26 -2.07 -0.38
N ARG A 138 -14.63 -1.36 0.68
CA ARG A 138 -15.98 -0.81 0.89
C ARG A 138 -16.02 0.69 0.68
N VAL A 139 -17.14 1.15 0.10
CA VAL A 139 -17.43 2.59 -0.01
C VAL A 139 -18.15 3.04 1.25
N GLY A 140 -17.66 4.09 1.88
CA GLY A 140 -18.31 4.72 3.03
C GLY A 140 -17.35 5.34 4.02
N ASP A 141 -17.91 6.07 4.96
CA ASP A 141 -17.18 6.57 6.11
C ASP A 141 -17.04 5.45 7.15
N VAL A 142 -15.82 5.08 7.49
CA VAL A 142 -15.54 4.02 8.46
C VAL A 142 -16.20 4.31 9.81
N THR A 143 -16.27 5.58 10.21
CA THR A 143 -16.85 6.00 11.52
C THR A 143 -18.32 5.65 11.64
N GLU A 144 -19.06 5.57 10.53
CA GLU A 144 -20.48 5.20 10.50
C GLU A 144 -20.71 3.68 10.62
N HIS A 145 -19.64 2.88 10.52
CA HIS A 145 -19.73 1.42 10.46
C HIS A 145 -19.08 0.71 11.66
N LEU A 146 -18.38 1.42 12.55
CA LEU A 146 -17.61 0.82 13.65
C LEU A 146 -18.41 -0.14 14.54
N ASP A 147 -19.68 0.19 14.84
CA ASP A 147 -20.53 -0.63 15.71
C ASP A 147 -20.87 -2.03 15.16
N GLY A 148 -20.72 -2.23 13.85
CA GLY A 148 -20.98 -3.51 13.18
C GLY A 148 -19.71 -4.36 12.96
N LEU A 149 -18.55 -3.86 13.37
CA LEU A 149 -17.28 -4.54 13.11
C LEU A 149 -16.91 -5.49 14.24
N SER A 150 -16.21 -6.56 13.87
CA SER A 150 -15.59 -7.48 14.83
C SER A 150 -14.12 -7.09 15.04
N THR A 151 -13.48 -7.68 16.04
CA THR A 151 -12.10 -7.37 16.41
C THR A 151 -11.08 -7.66 15.31
N PHE A 152 -10.03 -6.84 15.27
CA PHE A 152 -8.91 -6.88 14.34
C PHE A 152 -7.59 -7.05 15.09
N ASP A 153 -6.60 -7.62 14.41
CA ASP A 153 -5.22 -7.69 14.91
C ASP A 153 -4.52 -6.34 14.75
N VAL A 154 -4.82 -5.66 13.63
CA VAL A 154 -4.25 -4.35 13.31
C VAL A 154 -5.32 -3.42 12.73
N ILE A 155 -5.23 -2.13 13.07
CA ILE A 155 -5.97 -1.03 12.44
C ILE A 155 -4.94 -0.11 11.76
N THR A 156 -5.15 0.22 10.48
CA THR A 156 -4.34 1.19 9.73
C THR A 156 -5.22 2.36 9.26
N LEU A 157 -4.76 3.58 9.48
CA LEU A 157 -5.57 4.78 9.20
C LEU A 157 -4.74 5.82 8.42
N ASP A 158 -5.29 6.25 7.28
CA ASP A 158 -4.83 7.39 6.49
C ASP A 158 -6.05 8.24 6.11
N THR A 159 -6.73 8.78 7.14
CA THR A 159 -7.96 9.55 7.02
C THR A 159 -7.97 10.70 8.00
N ALA A 160 -8.73 11.76 7.67
CA ALA A 160 -8.89 12.91 8.56
C ALA A 160 -9.57 12.55 9.89
N ASP A 161 -10.42 11.52 9.89
CA ASP A 161 -11.22 11.08 11.04
C ASP A 161 -10.50 10.01 11.89
N ALA A 162 -9.17 9.88 11.73
CA ALA A 162 -8.37 8.86 12.41
C ALA A 162 -8.54 8.87 13.93
N ALA A 163 -8.60 10.05 14.58
CA ALA A 163 -8.79 10.16 16.01
C ALA A 163 -10.10 9.52 16.49
N ALA A 164 -11.20 9.68 15.74
CA ALA A 164 -12.50 9.07 16.06
C ALA A 164 -12.43 7.52 15.99
N VAL A 165 -11.67 6.96 15.07
CA VAL A 165 -11.45 5.51 15.01
C VAL A 165 -10.54 5.05 16.16
N VAL A 166 -9.49 5.82 16.49
CA VAL A 166 -8.58 5.54 17.61
C VAL A 166 -9.33 5.56 18.95
N GLU A 167 -10.33 6.43 19.11
CA GLU A 167 -11.21 6.43 20.31
C GLU A 167 -11.89 5.08 20.53
N ARG A 168 -12.24 4.37 19.45
CA ARG A 168 -12.87 3.05 19.48
C ARG A 168 -11.89 1.88 19.40
N ALA A 169 -10.59 2.16 19.22
CA ALA A 169 -9.59 1.11 19.03
C ALA A 169 -9.55 0.03 20.15
N PRO A 170 -9.76 0.36 21.47
CA PRO A 170 -9.78 -0.67 22.51
C PRO A 170 -10.87 -1.73 22.33
N GLU A 171 -11.99 -1.38 21.68
CA GLU A 171 -13.10 -2.29 21.41
C GLU A 171 -12.91 -3.06 20.09
N LEU A 172 -12.21 -2.45 19.14
CA LEU A 172 -12.00 -2.98 17.80
C LEU A 172 -10.75 -3.86 17.68
N LEU A 173 -9.78 -3.71 18.58
CA LEU A 173 -8.53 -4.47 18.56
C LEU A 173 -8.60 -5.67 19.51
N VAL A 174 -8.00 -6.77 19.06
CA VAL A 174 -7.68 -7.87 19.98
C VAL A 174 -6.71 -7.40 21.08
N PRO A 175 -6.62 -8.07 22.24
CA PRO A 175 -5.56 -7.81 23.21
C PRO A 175 -4.17 -7.85 22.55
N ALA A 176 -3.34 -6.85 22.83
CA ALA A 176 -2.04 -6.64 22.21
C ALA A 176 -2.05 -6.27 20.70
N GLY A 177 -3.21 -6.06 20.09
CA GLY A 177 -3.33 -5.57 18.71
C GLY A 177 -2.81 -4.14 18.56
N TYR A 178 -2.50 -3.75 17.33
CA TYR A 178 -1.89 -2.46 17.02
C TYR A 178 -2.81 -1.53 16.24
N VAL A 179 -2.70 -0.23 16.49
CA VAL A 179 -3.16 0.80 15.57
C VAL A 179 -1.95 1.54 14.99
N SER A 180 -1.98 1.79 13.68
CA SER A 180 -1.02 2.61 12.94
C SER A 180 -1.77 3.74 12.23
N VAL A 181 -1.38 4.98 12.46
CA VAL A 181 -2.01 6.16 11.86
C VAL A 181 -0.98 6.94 11.07
N TYR A 182 -1.25 7.18 9.79
CA TYR A 182 -0.50 8.12 8.99
C TYR A 182 -1.15 9.50 9.07
N SER A 183 -0.35 10.53 9.31
CA SER A 183 -0.79 11.92 9.38
C SER A 183 0.18 12.82 8.62
N PRO A 184 -0.28 13.62 7.65
CA PRO A 184 0.60 14.54 6.91
C PRO A 184 1.04 15.75 7.76
N PHE A 185 0.34 16.05 8.85
CA PHE A 185 0.57 17.21 9.71
C PHE A 185 0.81 16.78 11.18
N VAL A 186 1.68 17.49 11.87
CA VAL A 186 2.00 17.22 13.28
C VAL A 186 0.79 17.45 14.20
N GLU A 187 -0.08 18.38 13.85
CA GLU A 187 -1.31 18.66 14.61
C GLU A 187 -2.24 17.44 14.65
N SER A 188 -2.44 16.78 13.50
CA SER A 188 -3.24 15.54 13.45
C SER A 188 -2.58 14.42 14.25
N SER A 189 -1.25 14.31 14.20
CA SER A 189 -0.51 13.35 15.05
C SER A 189 -0.69 13.63 16.54
N HIS A 190 -0.72 14.91 16.94
CA HIS A 190 -1.00 15.31 18.33
C HIS A 190 -2.37 14.81 18.78
N GLU A 191 -3.41 15.07 17.99
CA GLU A 191 -4.78 14.64 18.29
C GLU A 191 -4.85 13.11 18.45
N VAL A 192 -4.26 12.36 17.54
CA VAL A 192 -4.18 10.89 17.60
C VAL A 192 -3.47 10.41 18.86
N VAL A 193 -2.32 11.01 19.22
CA VAL A 193 -1.54 10.63 20.41
C VAL A 193 -2.33 10.92 21.69
N ASP A 194 -3.01 12.06 21.77
CA ASP A 194 -3.77 12.43 22.95
C ASP A 194 -5.02 11.52 23.10
N THR A 195 -5.74 11.27 22.01
CA THR A 195 -6.85 10.30 21.99
C THR A 195 -6.39 8.90 22.42
N ALA A 196 -5.26 8.41 21.87
CA ALA A 196 -4.71 7.10 22.22
C ALA A 196 -4.38 6.99 23.72
N ARG A 197 -3.86 8.07 24.34
CA ARG A 197 -3.62 8.12 25.78
C ARG A 197 -4.90 8.11 26.60
N GLU A 198 -5.90 8.89 26.19
CA GLU A 198 -7.20 9.03 26.86
C GLU A 198 -7.93 7.70 26.91
N VAL A 199 -7.93 6.92 25.81
CA VAL A 199 -8.57 5.60 25.75
C VAL A 199 -7.70 4.47 26.32
N GLY A 200 -6.52 4.79 26.81
CA GLY A 200 -5.66 3.85 27.55
C GLY A 200 -4.76 2.96 26.69
N LEU A 201 -4.60 3.23 25.40
CA LEU A 201 -3.61 2.54 24.56
C LEU A 201 -2.18 2.76 25.12
N LYS A 202 -1.30 1.83 24.82
CA LYS A 202 0.09 1.78 25.33
C LYS A 202 1.10 1.83 24.19
N GLU A 203 2.39 1.87 24.54
CA GLU A 203 3.49 1.83 23.58
C GLU A 203 3.31 2.86 22.44
N ILE A 204 2.85 4.07 22.81
CA ILE A 204 2.56 5.13 21.82
C ILE A 204 3.86 5.73 21.34
N GLU A 205 4.10 5.65 20.05
CA GLU A 205 5.27 6.18 19.37
C GLU A 205 4.86 6.91 18.10
N THR A 206 5.48 8.06 17.82
CA THR A 206 5.29 8.78 16.54
C THR A 206 6.64 8.97 15.86
N LEU A 207 6.72 8.59 14.60
CA LEU A 207 7.93 8.60 13.79
C LEU A 207 7.74 9.50 12.56
N GLU A 208 8.77 10.28 12.23
CA GLU A 208 9.00 10.84 10.92
C GLU A 208 10.13 10.07 10.25
N THR A 209 9.93 9.63 8.99
CA THR A 209 10.97 8.90 8.26
C THR A 209 11.64 9.79 7.23
N ILE A 210 12.96 9.97 7.38
CA ILE A 210 13.80 10.69 6.43
C ILE A 210 14.64 9.69 5.64
N GLN A 211 14.36 9.55 4.35
CA GLN A 211 15.13 8.71 3.44
C GLN A 211 15.94 9.58 2.48
N ARG A 212 17.24 9.31 2.37
CA ARG A 212 18.13 9.98 1.43
C ARG A 212 18.86 8.97 0.57
N GLU A 213 18.82 9.17 -0.72
CA GLU A 213 19.56 8.38 -1.68
C GLU A 213 21.05 8.73 -1.68
N MET A 214 21.86 7.83 -2.19
CA MET A 214 23.30 8.03 -2.41
C MET A 214 23.60 8.10 -3.89
N ASP A 215 24.34 9.11 -4.30
CA ASP A 215 24.89 9.22 -5.66
C ASP A 215 26.25 8.51 -5.70
N PHE A 216 26.44 7.62 -6.69
CA PHE A 216 27.71 6.94 -6.97
C PHE A 216 28.20 7.37 -8.34
N GLY A 217 29.38 7.97 -8.39
CA GLY A 217 29.96 8.48 -9.65
C GLY A 217 31.48 8.36 -9.67
N ASP A 218 32.08 8.59 -10.83
CA ASP A 218 33.53 8.44 -11.06
C ASP A 218 34.38 9.34 -10.15
N ARG A 219 33.85 10.47 -9.68
CA ARG A 219 34.54 11.39 -8.76
C ARG A 219 34.38 11.05 -7.29
N GLY A 220 33.65 9.98 -6.95
CA GLY A 220 33.34 9.54 -5.58
C GLY A 220 31.87 9.42 -5.31
N SER A 221 31.54 9.00 -4.09
CA SER A 221 30.17 8.74 -3.61
C SER A 221 29.79 9.73 -2.53
N ARG A 222 28.53 10.18 -2.55
CA ARG A 222 28.01 11.15 -1.56
C ARG A 222 26.49 10.97 -1.40
N PRO A 223 25.90 11.47 -0.31
CA PRO A 223 24.45 11.62 -0.25
C PRO A 223 23.96 12.47 -1.42
N SER A 224 22.82 12.10 -1.98
CA SER A 224 22.15 12.86 -3.05
C SER A 224 21.95 14.32 -2.62
N THR A 225 22.12 15.24 -3.56
CA THR A 225 21.83 16.67 -3.37
C THR A 225 20.36 17.00 -3.62
N ALA A 226 19.54 16.03 -4.03
CA ALA A 226 18.10 16.20 -4.04
C ALA A 226 17.58 16.53 -2.64
N GLY A 227 16.55 17.36 -2.56
CA GLY A 227 15.94 17.73 -1.28
C GLY A 227 15.38 16.48 -0.59
N VAL A 228 15.47 16.45 0.73
CA VAL A 228 14.73 15.48 1.54
C VAL A 228 13.32 16.00 1.72
N GLY A 229 12.33 15.30 1.12
CA GLY A 229 10.93 15.68 1.23
C GLY A 229 10.30 15.10 2.50
N HIS A 230 9.51 15.93 3.20
CA HIS A 230 8.57 15.46 4.21
C HIS A 230 7.43 14.71 3.52
N THR A 231 6.99 13.58 4.08
CA THR A 231 5.78 12.86 3.63
C THR A 231 4.69 12.92 4.69
N GLY A 232 5.00 12.56 5.91
CA GLY A 232 4.07 12.52 7.03
C GLY A 232 4.68 11.87 8.25
N TYR A 233 3.86 11.70 9.25
CA TYR A 233 4.18 11.04 10.51
C TYR A 233 3.41 9.72 10.60
N LEU A 234 4.05 8.69 11.13
CA LEU A 234 3.42 7.43 11.51
C LEU A 234 3.33 7.36 13.03
N THR A 235 2.11 7.26 13.55
CA THR A 235 1.86 7.04 14.97
C THR A 235 1.41 5.61 15.18
N PHE A 236 2.10 4.90 16.08
CA PHE A 236 1.77 3.54 16.49
C PHE A 236 1.27 3.57 17.93
N ALA A 237 0.30 2.73 18.24
CA ALA A 237 -0.14 2.47 19.61
C ALA A 237 -0.64 1.03 19.72
N ARG A 238 -0.66 0.50 20.94
CA ARG A 238 -0.98 -0.90 21.21
C ARG A 238 -2.13 -1.01 22.19
N ASN A 239 -3.07 -1.91 21.88
CA ASN A 239 -4.12 -2.26 22.82
C ASN A 239 -3.50 -3.02 24.01
N PRO A 240 -3.79 -2.64 25.27
CA PRO A 240 -3.26 -3.37 26.41
C PRO A 240 -3.80 -4.81 26.47
N VAL A 241 -3.06 -5.68 27.17
CA VAL A 241 -3.45 -7.08 27.45
C VAL A 241 -4.39 -7.11 28.64
#